data_cbb59728a5a5cb9d24624e9307f0fe0d
#
_entry.id   cbb59728a5a5cb9d24624e9307f0fe0d
#
_cell.length_a   1.000
_cell.length_b   1.000
_cell.length_c   1.000
_cell.angle_alpha   90.00
_cell.angle_beta   90.00
_cell.angle_gamma   90.00
#
_symmetry.space_group_name_H-M   'P 1'
#
loop_
_entity.id
_entity.type
_entity.pdbx_description
1 polymer ?
#
loop_
_entity_poly.entity_id
_entity_poly.type
_entity_poly.pdbx_seq_one_letter_code
_entity_poly.pdbx_strand_id
1 'polypeptide(L)'
;MSNQSIGLSDQLYGYLLSSTLRELPIQAELRARTAEHPQARMQISPEQGQFMALLVQLIGAKKTLEIGVFTGYSTLAVAIALPEDGRIVACDISEKDCAIARPYWQKANIIHKIDLRIAPALDTLDALLANGEAETYDFSFIDADKRNYEQYYEKSLQLVRPGGLIAIDNTLWYGRVADPAVQDARTQHIRHLNQKVRDDARVTMSLVPIGDGLLLAHKRP
;
A
#
# COMPACT_ATOMS: atom_id res chain seq x y z
N MET A 1 8.17 18.03 25.14
CA MET A 1 6.95 17.20 25.24
C MET A 1 6.24 17.30 23.90
N SER A 2 6.02 16.21 23.21
CA SER A 2 5.37 16.21 21.89
C SER A 2 3.92 15.75 22.05
N ASN A 3 3.02 16.71 22.24
CA ASN A 3 1.57 16.50 22.17
C ASN A 3 0.99 16.72 20.78
N GLN A 4 1.84 16.99 19.80
CA GLN A 4 1.53 17.10 18.36
C GLN A 4 2.65 16.45 17.56
N SER A 5 2.30 15.90 16.38
CA SER A 5 3.30 15.40 15.44
C SER A 5 4.15 16.56 14.92
N ILE A 6 5.47 16.37 14.90
CA ILE A 6 6.40 17.33 14.32
C ILE A 6 6.20 17.35 12.81
N GLY A 7 6.19 18.55 12.21
CA GLY A 7 6.23 18.70 10.75
C GLY A 7 7.61 18.28 10.21
N LEU A 8 7.64 17.58 9.07
CA LEU A 8 8.88 17.19 8.40
C LEU A 8 9.34 18.33 7.46
N SER A 9 10.40 19.06 7.86
CA SER A 9 11.16 19.89 6.91
C SER A 9 12.05 19.01 6.04
N ASP A 10 12.52 19.52 4.90
CA ASP A 10 13.45 18.79 4.01
C ASP A 10 14.70 18.31 4.75
N GLN A 11 15.24 19.14 5.66
CA GLN A 11 16.38 18.80 6.50
C GLN A 11 16.07 17.62 7.44
N LEU A 12 14.90 17.66 8.10
CA LEU A 12 14.49 16.58 9.02
C LEU A 12 14.17 15.30 8.24
N TYR A 13 13.55 15.42 7.07
CA TYR A 13 13.30 14.29 6.19
C TYR A 13 14.60 13.67 5.69
N GLY A 14 15.57 14.47 5.27
CA GLY A 14 16.90 14.00 4.90
C GLY A 14 17.61 13.26 6.04
N TYR A 15 17.51 13.77 7.28
CA TYR A 15 18.03 13.10 8.46
C TYR A 15 17.32 11.75 8.72
N LEU A 16 15.99 11.72 8.63
CA LEU A 16 15.22 10.49 8.78
C LEU A 16 15.71 9.42 7.81
N LEU A 17 15.79 9.73 6.52
CA LEU A 17 16.24 8.77 5.51
C LEU A 17 17.68 8.32 5.76
N SER A 18 18.61 9.25 6.00
CA SER A 18 20.02 8.92 6.20
C SER A 18 20.29 8.11 7.47
N SER A 19 19.45 8.26 8.49
CA SER A 19 19.64 7.62 9.80
C SER A 19 18.92 6.30 9.96
N THR A 20 17.84 6.06 9.18
CA THR A 20 16.95 4.92 9.44
C THR A 20 16.68 4.04 8.24
N LEU A 21 16.84 4.55 7.00
CA LEU A 21 16.53 3.78 5.80
C LEU A 21 17.56 2.64 5.59
N ARG A 22 17.03 1.42 5.46
CA ARG A 22 17.81 0.19 5.18
C ARG A 22 17.38 -0.42 3.85
N GLU A 23 17.30 0.43 2.83
CA GLU A 23 16.93 0.04 1.47
C GLU A 23 18.00 -0.89 0.89
N LEU A 24 17.58 -2.02 0.31
CA LEU A 24 18.49 -2.90 -0.42
C LEU A 24 18.90 -2.26 -1.76
N PRO A 25 20.08 -2.58 -2.31
CA PRO A 25 20.52 -2.03 -3.60
C PRO A 25 19.49 -2.20 -4.72
N ILE A 26 18.82 -3.34 -4.78
CA ILE A 26 17.80 -3.63 -5.80
C ILE A 26 16.55 -2.74 -5.68
N GLN A 27 16.18 -2.35 -4.45
CA GLN A 27 15.07 -1.41 -4.21
C GLN A 27 15.48 -0.01 -4.66
N ALA A 28 16.70 0.43 -4.33
CA ALA A 28 17.24 1.71 -4.78
C ALA A 28 17.36 1.79 -6.31
N GLU A 29 17.78 0.69 -6.97
CA GLU A 29 17.83 0.61 -8.44
C GLU A 29 16.43 0.76 -9.07
N LEU A 30 15.41 0.07 -8.54
CA LEU A 30 14.04 0.19 -9.04
C LEU A 30 13.50 1.61 -8.82
N ARG A 31 13.78 2.21 -7.67
CA ARG A 31 13.38 3.59 -7.37
C ARG A 31 14.04 4.60 -8.31
N ALA A 32 15.34 4.44 -8.59
CA ALA A 32 16.05 5.27 -9.55
C ALA A 32 15.47 5.10 -10.98
N ARG A 33 15.14 3.87 -11.38
CA ARG A 33 14.49 3.61 -12.67
C ARG A 33 13.11 4.26 -12.75
N THR A 34 12.34 4.20 -11.67
CA THR A 34 11.01 4.83 -11.60
C THR A 34 11.10 6.36 -11.64
N ALA A 35 12.17 6.96 -11.12
CA ALA A 35 12.37 8.42 -11.19
C ALA A 35 12.43 8.97 -12.62
N GLU A 36 12.76 8.14 -13.62
CA GLU A 36 12.72 8.49 -15.05
C GLU A 36 11.31 8.40 -15.66
N HIS A 37 10.35 7.85 -14.93
CA HIS A 37 8.98 7.68 -15.43
C HIS A 37 8.21 9.00 -15.39
N PRO A 38 7.38 9.32 -16.41
CA PRO A 38 6.58 10.57 -16.42
C PRO A 38 5.68 10.75 -15.19
N GLN A 39 5.28 9.65 -14.56
CA GLN A 39 4.44 9.62 -13.37
C GLN A 39 5.21 9.16 -12.13
N ALA A 40 6.52 9.41 -12.05
CA ALA A 40 7.40 8.97 -10.95
C ALA A 40 6.84 9.28 -9.54
N ARG A 41 6.09 10.37 -9.41
CA ARG A 41 5.43 10.79 -8.15
C ARG A 41 4.36 9.81 -7.62
N MET A 42 3.96 8.80 -8.43
CA MET A 42 3.02 7.77 -7.99
C MET A 42 3.68 6.68 -7.13
N GLN A 43 5.02 6.60 -7.15
CA GLN A 43 5.74 5.66 -6.32
C GLN A 43 5.69 6.08 -4.85
N ILE A 44 5.43 5.12 -3.96
CA ILE A 44 5.52 5.36 -2.51
C ILE A 44 6.95 5.76 -2.10
N SER A 45 7.07 6.42 -0.96
CA SER A 45 8.36 6.80 -0.40
C SER A 45 9.13 5.57 0.14
N PRO A 46 10.46 5.62 0.19
CA PRO A 46 11.26 4.47 0.63
C PRO A 46 11.03 4.11 2.10
N GLU A 47 10.81 5.09 2.97
CA GLU A 47 10.49 4.84 4.38
C GLU A 47 9.10 4.23 4.56
N GLN A 48 8.14 4.54 3.67
CA GLN A 48 6.85 3.88 3.64
C GLN A 48 6.97 2.40 3.23
N GLY A 49 7.78 2.12 2.21
CA GLY A 49 8.08 0.74 1.81
C GLY A 49 8.72 -0.05 2.94
N GLN A 50 9.70 0.54 3.65
CA GLN A 50 10.32 -0.06 4.83
C GLN A 50 9.33 -0.26 5.98
N PHE A 51 8.44 0.69 6.21
CA PHE A 51 7.40 0.59 7.23
C PHE A 51 6.42 -0.55 6.93
N MET A 52 5.94 -0.67 5.69
CA MET A 52 5.08 -1.79 5.29
C MET A 52 5.78 -3.14 5.42
N ALA A 53 7.07 -3.23 5.07
CA ALA A 53 7.89 -4.42 5.28
C ALA A 53 7.95 -4.81 6.76
N LEU A 54 8.09 -3.84 7.66
CA LEU A 54 8.04 -4.07 9.11
C LEU A 54 6.66 -4.57 9.56
N LEU A 55 5.57 -3.95 9.07
CA LEU A 55 4.21 -4.35 9.43
C LEU A 55 3.90 -5.79 9.05
N VAL A 56 4.25 -6.23 7.83
CA VAL A 56 3.99 -7.62 7.39
C VAL A 56 4.80 -8.62 8.21
N GLN A 57 6.02 -8.27 8.65
CA GLN A 57 6.82 -9.09 9.57
C GLN A 57 6.21 -9.17 10.95
N LEU A 58 5.74 -8.04 11.51
CA LEU A 58 5.14 -7.97 12.85
C LEU A 58 3.87 -8.82 12.98
N ILE A 59 3.05 -8.86 11.93
CA ILE A 59 1.82 -9.68 11.93
C ILE A 59 2.03 -11.12 11.45
N GLY A 60 3.29 -11.49 11.12
CA GLY A 60 3.64 -12.82 10.60
C GLY A 60 2.96 -13.13 9.26
N ALA A 61 2.81 -12.13 8.38
CA ALA A 61 2.10 -12.26 7.13
C ALA A 61 2.77 -13.27 6.20
N LYS A 62 1.94 -14.09 5.53
CA LYS A 62 2.34 -15.02 4.48
C LYS A 62 1.59 -14.76 3.17
N LYS A 63 0.34 -14.34 3.23
CA LYS A 63 -0.50 -14.11 2.06
C LYS A 63 -0.98 -12.66 2.04
N THR A 64 -0.58 -11.92 1.02
CA THR A 64 -0.88 -10.49 0.92
C THR A 64 -1.55 -10.14 -0.39
N LEU A 65 -2.28 -9.03 -0.38
CA LEU A 65 -3.00 -8.45 -1.51
C LEU A 65 -2.48 -7.04 -1.74
N GLU A 66 -2.25 -6.67 -3.00
CA GLU A 66 -1.88 -5.32 -3.39
C GLU A 66 -2.79 -4.83 -4.51
N ILE A 67 -3.36 -3.64 -4.36
CA ILE A 67 -4.26 -3.00 -5.31
C ILE A 67 -3.61 -1.71 -5.77
N GLY A 68 -3.04 -1.73 -6.98
CA GLY A 68 -2.17 -0.70 -7.53
C GLY A 68 -0.70 -1.07 -7.35
N VAL A 69 -0.04 -1.47 -8.43
CA VAL A 69 1.36 -1.94 -8.47
C VAL A 69 2.29 -0.88 -9.04
N PHE A 70 1.84 -0.18 -10.09
CA PHE A 70 2.64 0.77 -10.84
C PHE A 70 3.96 0.12 -11.32
N THR A 71 5.13 0.65 -10.88
CA THR A 71 6.46 0.11 -11.21
C THR A 71 6.94 -0.93 -10.21
N GLY A 72 6.10 -1.34 -9.23
CA GLY A 72 6.29 -2.49 -8.36
C GLY A 72 7.24 -2.31 -7.18
N TYR A 73 7.48 -1.06 -6.74
CA TYR A 73 8.35 -0.80 -5.58
C TYR A 73 7.74 -1.29 -4.26
N SER A 74 6.45 -1.01 -4.03
CA SER A 74 5.69 -1.50 -2.87
C SER A 74 5.65 -3.02 -2.83
N THR A 75 5.34 -3.65 -3.98
CA THR A 75 5.35 -5.11 -4.15
C THR A 75 6.74 -5.69 -3.81
N LEU A 76 7.82 -5.08 -4.31
CA LEU A 76 9.20 -5.50 -4.03
C LEU A 76 9.50 -5.43 -2.52
N ALA A 77 9.14 -4.32 -1.86
CA ALA A 77 9.41 -4.12 -0.44
C ALA A 77 8.68 -5.16 0.43
N VAL A 78 7.40 -5.43 0.13
CA VAL A 78 6.60 -6.43 0.84
C VAL A 78 7.09 -7.85 0.54
N ALA A 79 7.34 -8.20 -0.73
CA ALA A 79 7.77 -9.55 -1.13
C ALA A 79 9.12 -9.97 -0.50
N ILE A 80 10.07 -9.03 -0.36
CA ILE A 80 11.34 -9.28 0.32
C ILE A 80 11.11 -9.57 1.81
N ALA A 81 10.15 -8.91 2.43
CA ALA A 81 9.85 -9.07 3.86
C ALA A 81 9.06 -10.35 4.19
N LEU A 82 8.35 -10.91 3.22
CA LEU A 82 7.60 -12.15 3.38
C LEU A 82 8.53 -13.38 3.48
N PRO A 83 8.13 -14.44 4.22
CA PRO A 83 8.85 -15.71 4.25
C PRO A 83 8.92 -16.34 2.85
N GLU A 84 9.74 -17.39 2.69
CA GLU A 84 9.98 -18.03 1.38
C GLU A 84 8.70 -18.63 0.77
N ASP A 85 7.80 -19.13 1.61
CA ASP A 85 6.47 -19.63 1.23
C ASP A 85 5.41 -18.52 1.10
N GLY A 86 5.81 -17.25 1.26
CA GLY A 86 4.91 -16.10 1.15
C GLY A 86 4.41 -15.86 -0.26
N ARG A 87 3.21 -15.26 -0.37
CA ARG A 87 2.55 -14.96 -1.66
C ARG A 87 1.92 -13.59 -1.66
N ILE A 88 1.97 -12.93 -2.81
CA ILE A 88 1.31 -11.65 -3.08
C ILE A 88 0.41 -11.82 -4.30
N VAL A 89 -0.87 -11.53 -4.17
CA VAL A 89 -1.73 -11.22 -5.31
C VAL A 89 -1.63 -9.71 -5.55
N ALA A 90 -1.10 -9.31 -6.71
CA ALA A 90 -0.84 -7.93 -7.07
C ALA A 90 -1.71 -7.53 -8.27
N CYS A 91 -2.58 -6.53 -8.10
CA CYS A 91 -3.58 -6.11 -9.10
C CYS A 91 -3.19 -4.77 -9.71
N ASP A 92 -3.12 -4.71 -11.03
CA ASP A 92 -2.96 -3.46 -11.78
C ASP A 92 -3.67 -3.55 -13.13
N ILE A 93 -3.89 -2.42 -13.78
CA ILE A 93 -4.46 -2.35 -15.14
C ILE A 93 -3.40 -2.08 -16.21
N SER A 94 -2.18 -1.67 -15.82
CA SER A 94 -1.10 -1.26 -16.73
C SER A 94 -0.03 -2.33 -16.83
N GLU A 95 -0.13 -3.22 -17.82
CA GLU A 95 0.96 -4.16 -18.14
C GLU A 95 2.27 -3.42 -18.46
N LYS A 96 2.18 -2.25 -19.10
CA LYS A 96 3.35 -1.43 -19.47
C LYS A 96 4.15 -1.00 -18.23
N ASP A 97 3.47 -0.53 -17.20
CA ASP A 97 4.13 -0.04 -15.99
C ASP A 97 4.63 -1.21 -15.14
N CYS A 98 3.83 -2.26 -14.99
CA CYS A 98 4.23 -3.48 -14.30
C CYS A 98 5.39 -4.22 -14.98
N ALA A 99 5.55 -4.10 -16.31
CA ALA A 99 6.69 -4.67 -17.01
C ALA A 99 8.04 -4.11 -16.52
N ILE A 100 8.06 -2.88 -15.99
CA ILE A 100 9.26 -2.28 -15.38
C ILE A 100 9.68 -3.06 -14.13
N ALA A 101 8.74 -3.55 -13.34
CA ALA A 101 9.00 -4.26 -12.08
C ALA A 101 9.64 -5.64 -12.27
N ARG A 102 9.22 -6.38 -13.31
CA ARG A 102 9.57 -7.80 -13.49
C ARG A 102 11.07 -8.11 -13.43
N PRO A 103 11.98 -7.37 -14.11
CA PRO A 103 13.43 -7.62 -14.03
C PRO A 103 13.98 -7.46 -12.60
N TYR A 104 13.44 -6.52 -11.84
CA TYR A 104 13.87 -6.27 -10.45
C TYR A 104 13.37 -7.37 -9.51
N TRP A 105 12.13 -7.83 -9.68
CA TRP A 105 11.60 -8.97 -8.92
C TRP A 105 12.36 -10.26 -9.23
N GLN A 106 12.78 -10.48 -10.48
CA GLN A 106 13.63 -11.60 -10.87
C GLN A 106 15.02 -11.49 -10.24
N LYS A 107 15.67 -10.31 -10.34
CA LYS A 107 16.99 -10.05 -9.77
C LYS A 107 17.00 -10.18 -8.23
N ALA A 108 15.89 -9.82 -7.58
CA ALA A 108 15.69 -10.01 -6.14
C ALA A 108 15.31 -11.45 -5.76
N ASN A 109 15.14 -12.36 -6.72
CA ASN A 109 14.70 -13.74 -6.51
C ASN A 109 13.36 -13.88 -5.76
N ILE A 110 12.40 -12.94 -6.02
CA ILE A 110 11.08 -12.94 -5.36
C ILE A 110 9.92 -13.06 -6.32
N ILE A 111 10.18 -13.17 -7.62
CA ILE A 111 9.11 -13.23 -8.63
C ILE A 111 8.18 -14.42 -8.44
N HIS A 112 8.68 -15.52 -7.87
CA HIS A 112 7.90 -16.72 -7.57
C HIS A 112 6.85 -16.51 -6.45
N LYS A 113 6.97 -15.44 -5.67
CA LYS A 113 6.00 -15.04 -4.64
C LYS A 113 4.85 -14.19 -5.21
N ILE A 114 4.98 -13.66 -6.44
CA ILE A 114 4.10 -12.62 -6.98
C ILE A 114 3.17 -13.21 -8.05
N ASP A 115 1.87 -13.20 -7.76
CA ASP A 115 0.78 -13.45 -8.71
C ASP A 115 0.27 -12.08 -9.23
N LEU A 116 0.87 -11.61 -10.33
CA LEU A 116 0.48 -10.35 -10.96
C LEU A 116 -0.73 -10.53 -11.86
N ARG A 117 -1.80 -9.82 -11.57
CA ARG A 117 -3.06 -9.85 -12.33
C ARG A 117 -3.31 -8.50 -13.00
N ILE A 118 -3.26 -8.49 -14.33
CA ILE A 118 -3.53 -7.30 -15.14
C ILE A 118 -5.01 -7.31 -15.53
N ALA A 119 -5.82 -6.69 -14.68
CA ALA A 119 -7.27 -6.55 -14.83
C ALA A 119 -7.79 -5.43 -13.91
N PRO A 120 -9.04 -4.94 -14.09
CA PRO A 120 -9.68 -4.13 -13.07
C PRO A 120 -9.65 -4.83 -11.72
N ALA A 121 -9.14 -4.14 -10.69
CA ALA A 121 -8.90 -4.79 -9.41
C ALA A 121 -10.19 -5.35 -8.78
N LEU A 122 -11.34 -4.68 -8.97
CA LEU A 122 -12.63 -5.18 -8.48
C LEU A 122 -12.98 -6.56 -9.05
N ASP A 123 -12.70 -6.80 -10.33
CA ASP A 123 -12.95 -8.11 -10.97
C ASP A 123 -12.06 -9.19 -10.34
N THR A 124 -10.80 -8.86 -10.07
CA THR A 124 -9.88 -9.77 -9.37
C THR A 124 -10.36 -10.07 -7.97
N LEU A 125 -10.75 -9.05 -7.20
CA LEU A 125 -11.23 -9.21 -5.82
C LEU A 125 -12.51 -10.06 -5.76
N ASP A 126 -13.44 -9.85 -6.72
CA ASP A 126 -14.65 -10.67 -6.84
C ASP A 126 -14.34 -12.12 -7.17
N ALA A 127 -13.39 -12.36 -8.08
CA ALA A 127 -12.95 -13.71 -8.39
C ALA A 127 -12.30 -14.42 -7.18
N LEU A 128 -11.49 -13.71 -6.39
CA LEU A 128 -10.90 -14.25 -5.16
C LEU A 128 -11.97 -14.65 -4.15
N LEU A 129 -12.97 -13.79 -3.93
CA LEU A 129 -14.10 -14.07 -3.05
C LEU A 129 -14.94 -15.26 -3.55
N ALA A 130 -15.22 -15.31 -4.86
CA ALA A 130 -15.95 -16.42 -5.49
C ALA A 130 -15.19 -17.74 -5.39
N ASN A 131 -13.87 -17.72 -5.36
CA ASN A 131 -13.00 -18.89 -5.17
C ASN A 131 -12.89 -19.34 -3.70
N GLY A 132 -13.61 -18.72 -2.77
CA GLY A 132 -13.60 -19.08 -1.36
C GLY A 132 -12.38 -18.56 -0.58
N GLU A 133 -11.71 -17.52 -1.06
CA GLU A 133 -10.53 -16.94 -0.43
C GLU A 133 -10.87 -15.90 0.66
N ALA A 134 -12.14 -15.80 1.09
CA ALA A 134 -12.54 -14.95 2.19
C ALA A 134 -11.73 -15.28 3.45
N GLU A 135 -11.27 -14.23 4.16
CA GLU A 135 -10.51 -14.32 5.42
C GLU A 135 -9.20 -15.14 5.35
N THR A 136 -8.57 -15.19 4.17
CA THR A 136 -7.31 -15.93 3.98
C THR A 136 -6.08 -15.04 3.81
N TYR A 137 -6.25 -13.73 3.65
CA TYR A 137 -5.15 -12.78 3.50
C TYR A 137 -4.75 -12.18 4.84
N ASP A 138 -3.46 -12.01 5.07
CA ASP A 138 -2.91 -11.40 6.29
C ASP A 138 -2.82 -9.89 6.19
N PHE A 139 -2.53 -9.38 4.98
CA PHE A 139 -2.29 -7.97 4.70
C PHE A 139 -2.88 -7.58 3.36
N SER A 140 -3.47 -6.39 3.28
CA SER A 140 -3.90 -5.76 2.03
C SER A 140 -3.34 -4.34 1.94
N PHE A 141 -2.74 -3.97 0.80
CA PHE A 141 -2.32 -2.61 0.50
C PHE A 141 -3.16 -2.04 -0.64
N ILE A 142 -3.69 -0.83 -0.45
CA ILE A 142 -4.57 -0.14 -1.41
C ILE A 142 -3.93 1.18 -1.81
N ASP A 143 -3.47 1.27 -3.06
CA ASP A 143 -2.94 2.48 -3.69
C ASP A 143 -3.29 2.52 -5.18
N ALA A 144 -4.56 2.67 -5.50
CA ALA A 144 -5.07 2.70 -6.87
C ALA A 144 -5.94 3.96 -7.11
N ASP A 145 -6.91 3.86 -8.03
CA ASP A 145 -7.82 4.96 -8.33
C ASP A 145 -8.74 5.29 -7.14
N LYS A 146 -8.76 6.54 -6.74
CA LYS A 146 -9.44 7.02 -5.53
C LYS A 146 -10.97 6.88 -5.58
N ARG A 147 -11.55 6.77 -6.80
CA ARG A 147 -12.98 6.55 -7.01
C ARG A 147 -13.48 5.26 -6.40
N ASN A 148 -12.65 4.21 -6.44
CA ASN A 148 -13.04 2.87 -5.99
C ASN A 148 -12.51 2.51 -4.60
N TYR A 149 -11.88 3.43 -3.87
CA TYR A 149 -11.25 3.17 -2.56
C TYR A 149 -12.19 2.53 -1.54
N GLU A 150 -13.44 2.98 -1.49
CA GLU A 150 -14.44 2.40 -0.58
C GLU A 150 -14.73 0.93 -0.93
N GLN A 151 -14.86 0.61 -2.22
CA GLN A 151 -15.11 -0.76 -2.68
C GLN A 151 -13.87 -1.65 -2.45
N TYR A 152 -12.67 -1.12 -2.70
CA TYR A 152 -11.42 -1.83 -2.40
C TYR A 152 -11.31 -2.15 -0.91
N TYR A 153 -11.63 -1.19 -0.04
CA TYR A 153 -11.65 -1.40 1.40
C TYR A 153 -12.64 -2.50 1.82
N GLU A 154 -13.89 -2.45 1.35
CA GLU A 154 -14.90 -3.44 1.72
C GLU A 154 -14.54 -4.86 1.26
N LYS A 155 -14.01 -5.00 0.03
CA LYS A 155 -13.57 -6.31 -0.47
C LYS A 155 -12.30 -6.78 0.24
N SER A 156 -11.36 -5.89 0.51
CA SER A 156 -10.17 -6.21 1.32
C SER A 156 -10.57 -6.68 2.73
N LEU A 157 -11.56 -6.05 3.33
CA LEU A 157 -12.06 -6.45 4.65
C LEU A 157 -12.70 -7.85 4.65
N GLN A 158 -13.32 -8.27 3.53
CA GLN A 158 -13.82 -9.64 3.38
C GLN A 158 -12.68 -10.65 3.16
N LEU A 159 -11.64 -10.27 2.41
CA LEU A 159 -10.51 -11.14 2.08
C LEU A 159 -9.51 -11.29 3.22
N VAL A 160 -9.29 -10.22 3.99
CA VAL A 160 -8.35 -10.21 5.11
C VAL A 160 -8.95 -10.94 6.31
N ARG A 161 -8.13 -11.81 6.93
CA ARG A 161 -8.54 -12.57 8.12
C ARG A 161 -8.75 -11.68 9.34
N PRO A 162 -9.49 -12.12 10.36
CA PRO A 162 -9.45 -11.51 11.68
C PRO A 162 -8.00 -11.42 12.21
N GLY A 163 -7.62 -10.27 12.77
CA GLY A 163 -6.24 -9.98 13.17
C GLY A 163 -5.30 -9.61 12.01
N GLY A 164 -5.79 -9.53 10.78
CA GLY A 164 -5.03 -9.03 9.64
C GLY A 164 -5.11 -7.51 9.51
N LEU A 165 -4.35 -6.95 8.57
CA LEU A 165 -4.17 -5.50 8.43
C LEU A 165 -4.46 -5.04 7.00
N ILE A 166 -5.20 -3.94 6.88
CA ILE A 166 -5.40 -3.21 5.62
C ILE A 166 -4.65 -1.88 5.75
N ALA A 167 -3.79 -1.57 4.78
CA ALA A 167 -3.09 -0.31 4.66
C ALA A 167 -3.59 0.43 3.41
N ILE A 168 -3.95 1.71 3.57
CA ILE A 168 -4.53 2.52 2.48
C ILE A 168 -3.72 3.80 2.33
N ASP A 169 -3.16 4.00 1.14
CA ASP A 169 -2.30 5.14 0.85
C ASP A 169 -3.07 6.40 0.42
N ASN A 170 -2.39 7.53 0.44
CA ASN A 170 -2.85 8.87 0.04
C ASN A 170 -4.10 9.37 0.80
N THR A 171 -4.24 8.98 2.05
CA THR A 171 -5.40 9.34 2.85
C THR A 171 -5.37 10.77 3.39
N LEU A 172 -4.22 11.47 3.29
CA LEU A 172 -4.09 12.91 3.53
C LEU A 172 -4.17 13.76 2.26
N TRP A 173 -3.92 13.17 1.09
CA TRP A 173 -4.11 13.78 -0.23
C TRP A 173 -3.50 15.18 -0.35
N TYR A 174 -2.19 15.29 -0.12
CA TYR A 174 -1.46 16.58 -0.14
C TYR A 174 -2.08 17.65 0.78
N GLY A 175 -2.71 17.25 1.88
CA GLY A 175 -3.41 18.15 2.78
C GLY A 175 -4.79 18.61 2.30
N ARG A 176 -5.19 18.29 1.06
CA ARG A 176 -6.47 18.73 0.44
C ARG A 176 -7.70 18.25 1.21
N VAL A 177 -7.61 17.13 1.90
CA VAL A 177 -8.71 16.62 2.73
C VAL A 177 -9.06 17.55 3.90
N ALA A 178 -8.11 18.36 4.37
CA ALA A 178 -8.30 19.29 5.48
C ALA A 178 -8.88 20.64 5.03
N ASP A 179 -8.81 20.99 3.74
CA ASP A 179 -9.32 22.25 3.21
C ASP A 179 -10.79 22.13 2.77
N PRO A 180 -11.74 22.75 3.48
CA PRO A 180 -13.16 22.67 3.14
C PRO A 180 -13.51 23.31 1.80
N ALA A 181 -12.66 24.19 1.25
CA ALA A 181 -12.87 24.79 -0.08
C ALA A 181 -12.59 23.81 -1.23
N VAL A 182 -11.83 22.76 -0.99
CA VAL A 182 -11.52 21.73 -1.99
C VAL A 182 -12.67 20.73 -2.10
N GLN A 183 -13.41 20.78 -3.21
CA GLN A 183 -14.64 20.00 -3.41
C GLN A 183 -14.56 19.04 -4.63
N ASP A 184 -13.36 18.80 -5.17
CA ASP A 184 -13.23 17.84 -6.28
C ASP A 184 -13.56 16.41 -5.86
N ALA A 185 -14.02 15.60 -6.83
CA ALA A 185 -14.52 14.26 -6.57
C ALA A 185 -13.49 13.33 -5.89
N ARG A 186 -12.20 13.43 -6.26
CA ARG A 186 -11.16 12.58 -5.67
C ARG A 186 -10.96 12.88 -4.20
N THR A 187 -10.90 14.17 -3.84
CA THR A 187 -10.78 14.61 -2.44
C THR A 187 -11.99 14.15 -1.62
N GLN A 188 -13.20 14.23 -2.20
CA GLN A 188 -14.43 13.78 -1.53
C GLN A 188 -14.42 12.26 -1.31
N HIS A 189 -13.99 11.45 -2.28
CA HIS A 189 -13.88 10.00 -2.10
C HIS A 189 -12.94 9.63 -0.95
N ILE A 190 -11.80 10.33 -0.81
CA ILE A 190 -10.87 10.09 0.28
C ILE A 190 -11.46 10.51 1.63
N ARG A 191 -12.14 11.66 1.69
CA ARG A 191 -12.84 12.09 2.93
C ARG A 191 -13.89 11.07 3.35
N HIS A 192 -14.70 10.57 2.41
CA HIS A 192 -15.71 9.55 2.68
C HIS A 192 -15.07 8.26 3.20
N LEU A 193 -13.99 7.79 2.56
CA LEU A 193 -13.26 6.63 3.05
C LEU A 193 -12.73 6.83 4.46
N ASN A 194 -12.04 7.94 4.73
CA ASN A 194 -11.48 8.24 6.05
C ASN A 194 -12.57 8.24 7.14
N GLN A 195 -13.72 8.86 6.83
CA GLN A 195 -14.89 8.87 7.71
C GLN A 195 -15.44 7.45 7.92
N LYS A 196 -15.62 6.71 6.83
CA LYS A 196 -16.13 5.33 6.86
C LYS A 196 -15.27 4.43 7.72
N VAL A 197 -13.94 4.44 7.52
CA VAL A 197 -13.03 3.59 8.30
C VAL A 197 -12.96 4.03 9.76
N ARG A 198 -13.03 5.33 10.04
CA ARG A 198 -13.08 5.86 11.41
C ARG A 198 -14.30 5.32 12.20
N ASP A 199 -15.44 5.23 11.51
CA ASP A 199 -16.71 4.86 12.14
C ASP A 199 -16.98 3.33 12.04
N ASP A 200 -16.08 2.57 11.42
CA ASP A 200 -16.23 1.13 11.21
C ASP A 200 -15.85 0.33 12.47
N ALA A 201 -16.85 -0.24 13.13
CA ALA A 201 -16.66 -1.04 14.33
C ALA A 201 -15.92 -2.38 14.08
N ARG A 202 -15.78 -2.81 12.83
CA ARG A 202 -15.10 -4.06 12.45
C ARG A 202 -13.57 -3.95 12.52
N VAL A 203 -13.04 -2.73 12.64
CA VAL A 203 -11.59 -2.48 12.67
C VAL A 203 -11.16 -1.64 13.85
N THR A 204 -9.88 -1.73 14.19
CA THR A 204 -9.14 -0.73 14.97
C THR A 204 -8.24 0.01 14.01
N MET A 205 -8.30 1.34 13.96
CA MET A 205 -7.60 2.12 12.93
C MET A 205 -6.64 3.15 13.51
N SER A 206 -5.65 3.50 12.69
CA SER A 206 -4.78 4.66 12.90
C SER A 206 -4.40 5.25 11.54
N LEU A 207 -4.32 6.58 11.42
CA LEU A 207 -3.75 7.25 10.26
C LEU A 207 -2.36 7.75 10.61
N VAL A 208 -1.36 7.21 9.92
CA VAL A 208 0.06 7.55 10.10
C VAL A 208 0.44 8.61 9.06
N PRO A 209 0.99 9.78 9.46
CA PRO A 209 1.41 10.82 8.53
C PRO A 209 2.77 10.49 7.88
N ILE A 210 2.84 9.34 7.20
CA ILE A 210 3.98 8.91 6.39
C ILE A 210 3.60 9.06 4.91
N GLY A 211 4.53 9.50 4.05
CA GLY A 211 4.18 9.80 2.66
C GLY A 211 3.02 10.79 2.56
N ASP A 212 2.00 10.43 1.81
CA ASP A 212 0.75 11.22 1.66
C ASP A 212 -0.39 10.70 2.59
N GLY A 213 -0.01 10.11 3.73
CA GLY A 213 -0.91 9.58 4.74
C GLY A 213 -1.27 8.12 4.51
N LEU A 214 -0.79 7.25 5.39
CA LEU A 214 -1.07 5.81 5.38
C LEU A 214 -2.08 5.48 6.47
N LEU A 215 -3.31 5.15 6.08
CA LEU A 215 -4.34 4.69 7.00
C LEU A 215 -4.18 3.19 7.21
N LEU A 216 -4.09 2.78 8.46
CA LEU A 216 -4.01 1.38 8.89
C LEU A 216 -5.35 0.98 9.52
N ALA A 217 -5.93 -0.12 9.06
CA ALA A 217 -7.15 -0.71 9.59
C ALA A 217 -6.89 -2.19 9.93
N HIS A 218 -6.78 -2.47 11.23
CA HIS A 218 -6.59 -3.82 11.77
C HIS A 218 -7.97 -4.46 11.98
N LYS A 219 -8.25 -5.54 11.27
CA LYS A 219 -9.52 -6.26 11.38
C LYS A 219 -9.63 -6.93 12.74
N ARG A 220 -10.70 -6.61 13.47
CA ARG A 220 -10.96 -7.21 14.78
C ARG A 220 -11.29 -8.70 14.66
N PRO A 221 -11.00 -9.48 15.70
CA PRO A 221 -11.43 -10.88 15.79
C PRO A 221 -12.94 -11.06 15.66
#